data_e124f55ea96474a26181456ab728c984
#
_entry.id   e124f55ea96474a26181456ab728c984
#
_cell.length_a   1.000
_cell.length_b   1.000
_cell.length_c   1.000
_cell.angle_alpha   90.00
_cell.angle_beta   90.00
_cell.angle_gamma   90.00
#
_symmetry.space_group_name_H-M   'P 1'
#
loop_
_entity.id
_entity.type
_entity.pdbx_description
1 polymer ?
#
loop_
_entity_poly.entity_id
_entity_poly.type
_entity_poly.pdbx_seq_one_letter_code
_entity_poly.pdbx_strand_id
1 'polypeptide(L)'
;MINKKIFFSLLLLAAGFLSAAAQKSPQDMDRFIDALMKKMTVEEKIGQLNLPVTGEITTGQAKSSDIAAKIKRGEVGGLFNLKGVEKIRDVQKQAVEQSRLGIPLLFGMDVIHGYETMFPIPLGLSCTWDMTAIEESARIAAIEASADGISWTFSPMVDISRDPRWGRVSEGSGEDPFLGAMIAEAMVLGYQGKNMQRNDEIMACVKHFALYGAGEGGRDYNTVDMSRQRMFNEYMLPYEAAVEAGVGSVMASFNEVDGVPATANKWLMTDVLRGQWGFNGFVVTDYTGISEMIDHGIGDLQTVSARAINAGVDMDMVSEGFVSTLKKSIQEGKVSMETLNTACRRILEAKYKLGLFDNPYKYC
;
A
#
# COMPACT_ATOMS: atom_id res chain seq x y z
N MET A 1 41.04 31.36 45.80
CA MET A 1 40.35 32.16 44.75
C MET A 1 40.49 31.42 43.44
N ILE A 2 39.51 30.60 43.09
CA ILE A 2 39.52 29.82 41.86
C ILE A 2 38.79 30.65 40.78
N ASN A 3 39.47 30.81 39.68
CA ASN A 3 39.22 31.75 38.61
C ASN A 3 37.87 31.46 37.91
N LYS A 4 36.84 32.30 38.09
CA LYS A 4 35.51 32.23 37.50
C LYS A 4 35.47 32.32 35.97
N LYS A 5 36.61 32.50 35.29
CA LYS A 5 36.69 32.62 33.84
C LYS A 5 36.84 31.27 33.10
N ILE A 6 37.15 30.18 33.79
CA ILE A 6 37.30 28.86 33.17
C ILE A 6 35.97 28.09 33.10
N PHE A 7 35.00 28.47 33.96
CA PHE A 7 33.68 27.79 33.98
C PHE A 7 32.72 28.23 32.87
N PHE A 8 32.96 29.39 32.27
CA PHE A 8 32.09 29.91 31.18
C PHE A 8 32.50 29.44 29.79
N SER A 9 33.75 28.97 29.61
CA SER A 9 34.24 28.45 28.30
C SER A 9 33.90 26.97 28.06
N LEU A 10 33.54 26.21 29.10
CA LEU A 10 33.14 24.80 28.99
C LEU A 10 31.63 24.62 28.76
N LEU A 11 30.80 25.64 29.03
CA LEU A 11 29.38 25.59 28.75
C LEU A 11 29.01 25.98 27.31
N LEU A 12 29.92 26.59 26.56
CA LEU A 12 29.73 26.99 25.16
C LEU A 12 30.18 25.93 24.15
N LEU A 13 30.89 24.87 24.59
CA LEU A 13 31.32 23.77 23.72
C LEU A 13 30.39 22.56 23.78
N ALA A 14 29.40 22.52 24.68
CA ALA A 14 28.40 21.46 24.76
C ALA A 14 27.11 21.78 24.00
N ALA A 15 26.96 22.96 23.41
CA ALA A 15 25.77 23.40 22.66
C ALA A 15 25.84 23.16 21.15
N GLY A 16 26.85 22.44 20.69
CA GLY A 16 27.06 22.29 19.26
C GLY A 16 27.19 20.86 18.80
N PHE A 17 26.16 20.01 18.95
CA PHE A 17 25.98 18.79 18.12
C PHE A 17 24.68 18.05 18.52
N LEU A 18 23.61 18.77 18.72
CA LEU A 18 22.27 18.23 18.47
C LEU A 18 21.86 18.76 17.09
N SER A 19 22.43 18.17 16.05
CA SER A 19 21.87 18.23 14.72
C SER A 19 20.55 17.43 14.80
N ALA A 20 19.49 18.07 15.28
CA ALA A 20 18.16 17.59 15.06
C ALA A 20 18.03 17.52 13.53
N ALA A 21 17.98 16.31 12.97
CA ALA A 21 17.57 16.13 11.58
C ALA A 21 16.24 16.88 11.45
N ALA A 22 16.26 18.01 10.76
CA ALA A 22 15.09 18.83 10.59
C ALA A 22 14.03 17.95 9.95
N GLN A 23 12.93 17.73 10.64
CA GLN A 23 11.82 16.93 10.13
C GLN A 23 11.36 17.59 8.83
N LYS A 24 11.53 16.90 7.69
CA LYS A 24 11.20 17.42 6.38
C LYS A 24 9.73 17.85 6.36
N SER A 25 9.47 19.07 5.93
CA SER A 25 8.12 19.62 5.89
C SER A 25 7.32 19.02 4.72
N PRO A 26 5.97 19.03 4.78
CA PRO A 26 5.14 18.67 3.62
C PRO A 26 5.51 19.46 2.36
N GLN A 27 5.89 20.74 2.50
CA GLN A 27 6.32 21.58 1.39
C GLN A 27 7.66 21.11 0.76
N ASP A 28 8.54 20.49 1.54
CA ASP A 28 9.78 19.90 1.02
C ASP A 28 9.49 18.67 0.17
N MET A 29 8.54 17.84 0.61
CA MET A 29 8.06 16.68 -0.16
C MET A 29 7.43 17.14 -1.48
N ASP A 30 6.52 18.11 -1.45
CA ASP A 30 5.85 18.62 -2.65
C ASP A 30 6.85 19.18 -3.66
N ARG A 31 7.80 20.02 -3.21
CA ARG A 31 8.84 20.57 -4.08
C ARG A 31 9.72 19.49 -4.70
N PHE A 32 10.10 18.49 -3.93
CA PHE A 32 10.91 17.38 -4.42
C PHE A 32 10.16 16.56 -5.48
N ILE A 33 8.92 16.18 -5.19
CA ILE A 33 8.11 15.36 -6.09
C ILE A 33 7.77 16.13 -7.36
N ASP A 34 7.41 17.42 -7.28
CA ASP A 34 7.16 18.25 -8.44
C ASP A 34 8.39 18.36 -9.37
N ALA A 35 9.57 18.53 -8.79
CA ALA A 35 10.81 18.57 -9.54
C ALA A 35 11.14 17.23 -10.21
N LEU A 36 10.86 16.11 -9.53
CA LEU A 36 11.04 14.77 -10.08
C LEU A 36 10.05 14.50 -11.22
N MET A 37 8.76 14.75 -11.00
CA MET A 37 7.70 14.51 -11.99
C MET A 37 7.86 15.33 -13.26
N LYS A 38 8.45 16.52 -13.20
CA LYS A 38 8.79 17.33 -14.39
C LYS A 38 9.86 16.68 -15.27
N LYS A 39 10.69 15.79 -14.73
CA LYS A 39 11.73 15.07 -15.47
C LYS A 39 11.23 13.73 -16.04
N MET A 40 10.11 13.21 -15.54
CA MET A 40 9.57 11.90 -15.93
C MET A 40 8.88 11.96 -17.28
N THR A 41 9.12 10.93 -18.10
CA THR A 41 8.30 10.65 -19.29
C THR A 41 6.94 10.08 -18.91
N VAL A 42 6.03 9.98 -19.88
CA VAL A 42 4.72 9.34 -19.66
C VAL A 42 4.90 7.87 -19.27
N GLU A 43 5.80 7.17 -19.94
CA GLU A 43 6.12 5.76 -19.68
C GLU A 43 6.67 5.55 -18.26
N GLU A 44 7.57 6.40 -17.81
CA GLU A 44 8.11 6.33 -16.45
C GLU A 44 7.04 6.64 -15.38
N LYS A 45 6.10 7.54 -15.66
CA LYS A 45 4.95 7.79 -14.76
C LYS A 45 4.04 6.57 -14.68
N ILE A 46 3.70 5.97 -15.83
CA ILE A 46 2.92 4.74 -15.88
C ILE A 46 3.68 3.61 -15.16
N GLY A 47 4.98 3.53 -15.34
CA GLY A 47 5.84 2.56 -14.67
C GLY A 47 5.75 2.58 -13.15
N GLN A 48 5.59 3.77 -12.54
CA GLN A 48 5.40 3.85 -11.09
C GLN A 48 4.09 3.18 -10.61
N LEU A 49 3.12 3.01 -11.50
CA LEU A 49 1.84 2.38 -11.21
C LEU A 49 1.86 0.85 -11.39
N ASN A 50 3.00 0.27 -11.75
CA ASN A 50 3.15 -1.16 -12.04
C ASN A 50 3.78 -1.91 -10.88
N LEU A 51 3.09 -2.94 -10.38
CA LEU A 51 3.53 -3.83 -9.30
C LEU A 51 3.56 -5.28 -9.80
N PRO A 52 4.57 -5.69 -10.59
CA PRO A 52 4.69 -7.06 -11.05
C PRO A 52 5.08 -8.02 -9.92
N VAL A 53 4.72 -9.30 -10.10
CA VAL A 53 5.12 -10.38 -9.20
C VAL A 53 6.49 -10.90 -9.57
N THR A 54 7.32 -11.18 -8.56
CA THR A 54 8.59 -11.88 -8.70
C THR A 54 8.84 -12.76 -7.49
N GLY A 55 9.65 -13.80 -7.62
CA GLY A 55 9.99 -14.71 -6.53
C GLY A 55 9.57 -16.14 -6.81
N GLU A 56 9.91 -17.01 -5.88
CA GLU A 56 9.67 -18.47 -5.97
C GLU A 56 8.26 -18.85 -5.51
N ILE A 57 7.62 -17.99 -4.69
CA ILE A 57 6.26 -18.19 -4.19
C ILE A 57 5.29 -17.46 -5.11
N THR A 58 4.59 -18.20 -5.94
CA THR A 58 3.50 -17.68 -6.79
C THR A 58 2.17 -18.09 -6.18
N THR A 59 1.37 -17.12 -5.77
CA THR A 59 0.02 -17.36 -5.25
C THR A 59 -1.06 -17.39 -6.34
N GLY A 60 -0.67 -17.17 -7.60
CA GLY A 60 -1.59 -17.14 -8.74
C GLY A 60 -0.94 -17.64 -10.04
N GLN A 61 -1.72 -17.66 -11.13
CA GLN A 61 -1.28 -18.16 -12.43
C GLN A 61 -0.58 -17.12 -13.31
N ALA A 62 -0.79 -15.82 -13.02
CA ALA A 62 -0.18 -14.76 -13.80
C ALA A 62 1.32 -14.64 -13.52
N LYS A 63 2.10 -14.49 -14.58
CA LYS A 63 3.55 -14.34 -14.52
C LYS A 63 3.95 -13.03 -15.20
N SER A 64 4.78 -12.25 -14.53
CA SER A 64 5.39 -11.07 -15.14
C SER A 64 6.66 -11.48 -15.89
N SER A 65 6.86 -10.90 -17.07
CA SER A 65 8.03 -11.16 -17.92
C SER A 65 8.96 -9.96 -17.94
N ASP A 66 10.24 -10.19 -18.22
CA ASP A 66 11.26 -9.17 -18.45
C ASP A 66 11.41 -8.11 -17.35
N ILE A 67 11.19 -8.49 -16.09
CA ILE A 67 11.18 -7.57 -14.94
C ILE A 67 12.48 -6.76 -14.87
N ALA A 68 13.64 -7.39 -15.03
CA ALA A 68 14.93 -6.69 -14.97
C ALA A 68 15.06 -5.61 -16.07
N ALA A 69 14.56 -5.87 -17.28
CA ALA A 69 14.55 -4.89 -18.35
C ALA A 69 13.54 -3.77 -18.08
N LYS A 70 12.35 -4.08 -17.54
CA LYS A 70 11.34 -3.09 -17.12
C LYS A 70 11.87 -2.17 -16.02
N ILE A 71 12.58 -2.71 -15.03
CA ILE A 71 13.21 -1.90 -13.96
C ILE A 71 14.18 -0.90 -14.56
N LYS A 72 15.09 -1.32 -15.46
CA LYS A 72 16.06 -0.43 -16.10
C LYS A 72 15.41 0.67 -16.95
N ARG A 73 14.24 0.40 -17.54
CA ARG A 73 13.47 1.41 -18.27
C ARG A 73 12.62 2.32 -17.37
N GLY A 74 12.57 2.05 -16.05
CA GLY A 74 11.73 2.82 -15.11
C GLY A 74 10.24 2.45 -15.19
N GLU A 75 9.90 1.26 -15.67
CA GLU A 75 8.53 0.76 -15.87
C GLU A 75 8.01 -0.08 -14.69
N VAL A 76 8.61 0.06 -13.50
CA VAL A 76 8.23 -0.66 -12.28
C VAL A 76 8.23 0.29 -11.09
N GLY A 77 7.11 0.33 -10.37
CA GLY A 77 6.96 1.12 -9.14
C GLY A 77 7.31 0.35 -7.88
N GLY A 78 7.08 -0.93 -7.87
CA GLY A 78 7.39 -1.85 -6.78
C GLY A 78 7.42 -3.29 -7.26
N LEU A 79 7.77 -4.21 -6.38
CA LEU A 79 7.73 -5.65 -6.65
C LEU A 79 6.94 -6.35 -5.55
N PHE A 80 6.16 -7.34 -5.96
CA PHE A 80 5.40 -8.20 -5.08
C PHE A 80 6.10 -9.55 -4.91
N ASN A 81 6.16 -10.02 -3.66
CA ASN A 81 6.56 -11.39 -3.31
C ASN A 81 8.05 -11.72 -3.55
N LEU A 82 8.94 -10.72 -3.44
CA LEU A 82 10.37 -10.93 -3.40
C LEU A 82 10.84 -11.01 -1.94
N LYS A 83 11.52 -12.09 -1.57
CA LYS A 83 12.05 -12.34 -0.22
C LYS A 83 13.58 -12.44 -0.26
N GLY A 84 14.23 -11.98 0.81
CA GLY A 84 15.67 -12.05 1.02
C GLY A 84 16.37 -10.72 0.79
N VAL A 85 16.98 -10.19 1.86
CA VAL A 85 17.58 -8.86 1.89
C VAL A 85 18.63 -8.65 0.79
N GLU A 86 19.45 -9.65 0.48
CA GLU A 86 20.46 -9.54 -0.57
C GLU A 86 19.82 -9.45 -1.96
N LYS A 87 18.81 -10.29 -2.25
CA LYS A 87 18.08 -10.25 -3.53
C LYS A 87 17.36 -8.90 -3.69
N ILE A 88 16.72 -8.41 -2.63
CA ILE A 88 16.05 -7.11 -2.61
C ILE A 88 17.04 -5.99 -2.85
N ARG A 89 18.18 -6.02 -2.17
CA ARG A 89 19.28 -5.04 -2.36
C ARG A 89 19.77 -5.01 -3.82
N ASP A 90 19.99 -6.18 -4.43
CA ASP A 90 20.47 -6.27 -5.81
C ASP A 90 19.46 -5.71 -6.81
N VAL A 91 18.18 -5.98 -6.59
CA VAL A 91 17.10 -5.43 -7.43
C VAL A 91 16.94 -3.93 -7.22
N GLN A 92 17.00 -3.47 -5.97
CA GLN A 92 16.96 -2.03 -5.67
C GLN A 92 18.12 -1.30 -6.31
N LYS A 93 19.32 -1.90 -6.29
CA LYS A 93 20.51 -1.37 -6.98
C LYS A 93 20.30 -1.21 -8.47
N GLN A 94 19.64 -2.18 -9.14
CA GLN A 94 19.31 -2.04 -10.54
C GLN A 94 18.37 -0.85 -10.78
N ALA A 95 17.35 -0.65 -9.94
CA ALA A 95 16.43 0.47 -10.06
C ALA A 95 17.15 1.82 -9.86
N VAL A 96 17.99 1.93 -8.83
CA VAL A 96 18.62 3.20 -8.45
C VAL A 96 19.83 3.55 -9.34
N GLU A 97 20.66 2.56 -9.70
CA GLU A 97 21.91 2.82 -10.41
C GLU A 97 21.82 2.60 -11.94
N GLN A 98 20.82 1.86 -12.43
CA GLN A 98 20.74 1.48 -13.84
C GLN A 98 19.51 2.04 -14.57
N SER A 99 18.57 2.66 -13.85
CA SER A 99 17.49 3.42 -14.47
C SER A 99 17.84 4.90 -14.60
N ARG A 100 17.18 5.59 -15.54
CA ARG A 100 17.48 6.99 -15.86
C ARG A 100 17.30 7.96 -14.69
N LEU A 101 16.29 7.74 -13.87
CA LEU A 101 15.92 8.65 -12.77
C LEU A 101 16.29 8.13 -11.38
N GLY A 102 16.73 6.89 -11.28
CA GLY A 102 17.14 6.28 -10.00
C GLY A 102 16.03 6.23 -8.96
N ILE A 103 14.76 6.05 -9.38
CA ILE A 103 13.63 6.01 -8.47
C ILE A 103 13.62 4.64 -7.75
N PRO A 104 13.66 4.62 -6.39
CA PRO A 104 13.65 3.36 -5.64
C PRO A 104 12.32 2.62 -5.77
N LEU A 105 12.35 1.30 -5.61
CA LEU A 105 11.19 0.43 -5.64
C LEU A 105 10.57 0.26 -4.25
N LEU A 106 9.25 -0.02 -4.21
CA LEU A 106 8.57 -0.59 -3.06
C LEU A 106 8.69 -2.12 -3.11
N PHE A 107 8.86 -2.76 -1.96
CA PHE A 107 8.84 -4.23 -1.85
C PHE A 107 7.68 -4.64 -0.96
N GLY A 108 6.66 -5.26 -1.58
CA GLY A 108 5.42 -5.65 -0.94
C GLY A 108 5.33 -7.15 -0.70
N MET A 109 4.72 -7.54 0.43
CA MET A 109 4.47 -8.95 0.77
C MET A 109 3.26 -9.07 1.70
N ASP A 110 2.57 -10.21 1.64
CA ASP A 110 1.55 -10.57 2.62
C ASP A 110 2.22 -10.97 3.95
N VAL A 111 2.08 -10.11 4.96
CA VAL A 111 2.53 -10.35 6.33
C VAL A 111 1.31 -10.20 7.23
N ILE A 112 0.51 -11.29 7.36
CA ILE A 112 -0.85 -11.22 7.92
C ILE A 112 -0.88 -11.58 9.41
N HIS A 113 -0.13 -12.62 9.83
CA HIS A 113 -0.05 -13.05 11.22
C HIS A 113 1.37 -13.46 11.63
N GLY A 114 2.30 -12.56 11.43
CA GLY A 114 3.74 -12.75 11.63
C GLY A 114 4.51 -12.90 10.33
N TYR A 115 5.83 -12.89 10.42
CA TYR A 115 6.75 -13.06 9.31
C TYR A 115 7.64 -14.30 9.51
N GLU A 116 8.65 -14.23 10.38
CA GLU A 116 9.41 -15.39 10.86
C GLU A 116 8.78 -15.96 12.14
N THR A 117 8.38 -15.09 13.07
CA THR A 117 7.58 -15.46 14.24
C THR A 117 6.12 -15.67 13.83
N MET A 118 5.64 -16.90 13.97
CA MET A 118 4.25 -17.25 13.65
C MET A 118 3.33 -16.88 14.82
N PHE A 119 2.45 -15.90 14.61
CA PHE A 119 1.36 -15.59 15.54
C PHE A 119 0.09 -16.40 15.19
N PRO A 120 -0.89 -16.49 16.10
CA PRO A 120 -2.21 -17.01 15.75
C PRO A 120 -2.80 -16.30 14.54
N ILE A 121 -3.64 -16.98 13.77
CA ILE A 121 -4.38 -16.34 12.67
C ILE A 121 -5.19 -15.14 13.20
N PRO A 122 -5.47 -14.12 12.39
CA PRO A 122 -6.17 -12.91 12.85
C PRO A 122 -7.48 -13.18 13.57
N LEU A 123 -8.27 -14.16 13.12
CA LEU A 123 -9.48 -14.60 13.82
C LEU A 123 -9.17 -15.15 15.24
N GLY A 124 -8.04 -15.84 15.42
CA GLY A 124 -7.58 -16.30 16.74
C GLY A 124 -7.09 -15.14 17.61
N LEU A 125 -6.34 -14.19 17.02
CA LEU A 125 -5.90 -12.99 17.74
C LEU A 125 -7.08 -12.12 18.20
N SER A 126 -8.14 -12.00 17.41
CA SER A 126 -9.33 -11.24 17.77
C SER A 126 -10.01 -11.76 19.06
N CYS A 127 -9.91 -13.06 19.34
CA CYS A 127 -10.45 -13.67 20.56
C CYS A 127 -9.74 -13.23 21.85
N THR A 128 -8.58 -12.60 21.75
CA THR A 128 -7.85 -12.08 22.94
C THR A 128 -8.49 -10.82 23.51
N TRP A 129 -9.12 -9.99 22.67
CA TRP A 129 -9.60 -8.65 23.02
C TRP A 129 -8.51 -7.73 23.58
N ASP A 130 -7.25 -8.07 23.35
CA ASP A 130 -6.07 -7.33 23.82
C ASP A 130 -5.43 -6.56 22.67
N MET A 131 -5.82 -5.31 22.51
CA MET A 131 -5.33 -4.43 21.44
C MET A 131 -3.83 -4.19 21.56
N THR A 132 -3.28 -4.19 22.77
CA THR A 132 -1.84 -4.01 22.98
C THR A 132 -1.06 -5.22 22.44
N ALA A 133 -1.52 -6.43 22.73
CA ALA A 133 -0.89 -7.65 22.21
C ALA A 133 -1.02 -7.74 20.68
N ILE A 134 -2.14 -7.30 20.11
CA ILE A 134 -2.37 -7.25 18.66
C ILE A 134 -1.42 -6.24 17.99
N GLU A 135 -1.31 -5.02 18.52
CA GLU A 135 -0.36 -4.00 18.05
C GLU A 135 1.09 -4.52 18.12
N GLU A 136 1.47 -5.16 19.24
CA GLU A 136 2.80 -5.71 19.42
C GLU A 136 3.10 -6.85 18.43
N SER A 137 2.13 -7.71 18.13
CA SER A 137 2.28 -8.76 17.11
C SER A 137 2.58 -8.18 15.72
N ALA A 138 1.86 -7.13 15.33
CA ALA A 138 2.10 -6.40 14.09
C ALA A 138 3.46 -5.67 14.10
N ARG A 139 3.87 -5.12 15.26
CA ARG A 139 5.18 -4.48 15.43
C ARG A 139 6.33 -5.47 15.24
N ILE A 140 6.24 -6.66 15.85
CA ILE A 140 7.23 -7.73 15.70
C ILE A 140 7.31 -8.19 14.24
N ALA A 141 6.16 -8.42 13.62
CA ALA A 141 6.10 -8.80 12.21
C ALA A 141 6.75 -7.74 11.29
N ALA A 142 6.55 -6.46 11.57
CA ALA A 142 7.19 -5.37 10.82
C ALA A 142 8.71 -5.34 11.00
N ILE A 143 9.22 -5.55 12.23
CA ILE A 143 10.65 -5.63 12.52
C ILE A 143 11.30 -6.76 11.71
N GLU A 144 10.69 -7.94 11.72
CA GLU A 144 11.20 -9.11 11.02
C GLU A 144 11.15 -8.94 9.49
N ALA A 145 10.00 -8.49 8.96
CA ALA A 145 9.82 -8.25 7.52
C ALA A 145 10.78 -7.17 6.99
N SER A 146 10.96 -6.08 7.75
CA SER A 146 11.88 -5.01 7.36
C SER A 146 13.34 -5.45 7.35
N ALA A 147 13.73 -6.33 8.27
CA ALA A 147 15.07 -6.92 8.29
C ALA A 147 15.37 -7.80 7.07
N ASP A 148 14.33 -8.32 6.42
CA ASP A 148 14.44 -9.09 5.17
C ASP A 148 14.24 -8.23 3.90
N GLY A 149 14.13 -6.90 4.07
CA GLY A 149 14.05 -5.92 2.96
C GLY A 149 12.64 -5.49 2.58
N ILE A 150 11.60 -5.98 3.24
CA ILE A 150 10.20 -5.64 2.96
C ILE A 150 9.91 -4.24 3.50
N SER A 151 9.35 -3.38 2.66
CA SER A 151 8.98 -2.00 3.01
C SER A 151 7.46 -1.76 3.10
N TRP A 152 6.67 -2.75 2.69
CA TRP A 152 5.23 -2.66 2.56
C TRP A 152 4.55 -4.01 2.80
N THR A 153 3.54 -4.05 3.67
CA THR A 153 2.73 -5.25 3.92
C THR A 153 1.31 -5.10 3.40
N PHE A 154 0.72 -6.20 2.89
CA PHE A 154 -0.69 -6.25 2.51
C PHE A 154 -1.55 -6.71 3.69
N SER A 155 -1.47 -5.96 4.76
CA SER A 155 -2.17 -6.16 6.04
C SER A 155 -2.42 -4.80 6.72
N PRO A 156 -3.51 -4.64 7.52
CA PRO A 156 -4.44 -5.66 7.98
C PRO A 156 -5.54 -6.00 6.96
N MET A 157 -6.04 -7.25 7.05
CA MET A 157 -7.28 -7.65 6.42
C MET A 157 -8.42 -7.40 7.40
N VAL A 158 -9.37 -6.55 7.02
CA VAL A 158 -10.40 -6.02 7.93
C VAL A 158 -11.83 -6.31 7.46
N ASP A 159 -11.97 -7.20 6.48
CA ASP A 159 -13.27 -7.60 5.96
C ASP A 159 -14.14 -8.20 7.06
N ILE A 160 -15.29 -7.60 7.31
CA ILE A 160 -16.28 -8.17 8.22
C ILE A 160 -16.87 -9.41 7.58
N SER A 161 -16.75 -10.54 8.25
CA SER A 161 -17.22 -11.85 7.78
C SER A 161 -18.34 -12.37 8.66
N ARG A 162 -19.54 -12.47 8.12
CA ARG A 162 -20.74 -13.00 8.80
C ARG A 162 -21.15 -14.37 8.29
N ASP A 163 -20.71 -14.74 7.10
CA ASP A 163 -20.96 -16.05 6.53
C ASP A 163 -19.72 -16.94 6.73
N PRO A 164 -19.80 -17.98 7.60
CA PRO A 164 -18.64 -18.84 7.89
C PRO A 164 -18.22 -19.74 6.72
N ARG A 165 -19.00 -19.76 5.64
CA ARG A 165 -18.66 -20.50 4.41
C ARG A 165 -17.62 -19.75 3.56
N TRP A 166 -17.43 -18.43 3.78
CA TRP A 166 -16.42 -17.68 3.06
C TRP A 166 -15.01 -18.18 3.42
N GLY A 167 -14.22 -18.53 2.41
CA GLY A 167 -12.91 -19.20 2.59
C GLY A 167 -11.84 -18.37 3.27
N ARG A 168 -12.04 -17.03 3.40
CA ARG A 168 -11.07 -16.08 3.97
C ARG A 168 -11.41 -15.59 5.38
N VAL A 169 -12.37 -16.23 6.06
CA VAL A 169 -12.76 -15.86 7.43
C VAL A 169 -11.57 -15.84 8.40
N SER A 170 -10.59 -16.73 8.20
CA SER A 170 -9.41 -16.85 9.07
C SER A 170 -8.47 -15.65 9.02
N GLU A 171 -8.52 -14.85 7.93
CA GLU A 171 -7.63 -13.71 7.73
C GLU A 171 -8.11 -12.42 8.44
N GLY A 172 -9.38 -12.36 8.84
CA GLY A 172 -10.01 -11.20 9.47
C GLY A 172 -10.31 -11.41 10.95
N SER A 173 -10.92 -10.39 11.55
CA SER A 173 -11.23 -10.33 12.98
C SER A 173 -12.65 -10.80 13.34
N GLY A 174 -13.42 -11.35 12.38
CA GLY A 174 -14.76 -11.88 12.59
C GLY A 174 -15.89 -10.95 12.15
N GLU A 175 -17.02 -10.98 12.85
CA GLU A 175 -18.27 -10.34 12.39
C GLU A 175 -18.58 -8.99 13.05
N ASP A 176 -17.90 -8.65 14.14
CA ASP A 176 -18.19 -7.42 14.90
C ASP A 176 -17.42 -6.23 14.29
N PRO A 177 -18.14 -5.20 13.78
CA PRO A 177 -17.48 -4.05 13.14
C PRO A 177 -16.71 -3.17 14.12
N PHE A 178 -17.12 -3.08 15.38
CA PHE A 178 -16.40 -2.28 16.38
C PHE A 178 -15.08 -2.95 16.79
N LEU A 179 -15.11 -4.25 17.09
CA LEU A 179 -13.89 -5.00 17.37
C LEU A 179 -12.94 -4.98 16.15
N GLY A 180 -13.49 -5.15 14.95
CA GLY A 180 -12.73 -5.05 13.70
C GLY A 180 -12.06 -3.69 13.51
N ALA A 181 -12.74 -2.60 13.87
CA ALA A 181 -12.18 -1.24 13.82
C ALA A 181 -11.02 -1.04 14.80
N MET A 182 -11.18 -1.48 16.04
CA MET A 182 -10.12 -1.41 17.06
C MET A 182 -8.88 -2.22 16.66
N ILE A 183 -9.09 -3.41 16.08
CA ILE A 183 -8.00 -4.26 15.60
C ILE A 183 -7.31 -3.63 14.38
N ALA A 184 -8.09 -3.04 13.46
CA ALA A 184 -7.53 -2.36 12.29
C ALA A 184 -6.59 -1.22 12.70
N GLU A 185 -7.00 -0.38 13.65
CA GLU A 185 -6.17 0.68 14.22
C GLU A 185 -4.89 0.12 14.85
N ALA A 186 -5.02 -0.86 15.75
CA ALA A 186 -3.88 -1.47 16.44
C ALA A 186 -2.85 -2.05 15.46
N MET A 187 -3.31 -2.78 14.43
CA MET A 187 -2.40 -3.36 13.45
C MET A 187 -1.72 -2.30 12.57
N VAL A 188 -2.43 -1.26 12.13
CA VAL A 188 -1.82 -0.16 11.36
C VAL A 188 -0.72 0.52 12.18
N LEU A 189 -1.00 0.84 13.45
CA LEU A 189 -0.01 1.45 14.35
C LEU A 189 1.17 0.52 14.60
N GLY A 190 0.93 -0.77 14.78
CA GLY A 190 1.98 -1.77 14.95
C GLY A 190 2.92 -1.86 13.75
N TYR A 191 2.41 -1.93 12.52
CA TYR A 191 3.24 -1.98 11.30
C TYR A 191 3.96 -0.68 11.03
N GLN A 192 3.28 0.45 11.08
CA GLN A 192 3.79 1.76 10.63
C GLN A 192 4.54 2.53 11.73
N GLY A 193 4.37 2.15 13.01
CA GLY A 193 4.88 2.94 14.09
C GLY A 193 4.30 4.35 14.06
N LYS A 194 5.14 5.35 14.39
CA LYS A 194 4.67 6.75 14.46
C LYS A 194 4.60 7.45 13.10
N ASN A 195 5.49 7.14 12.18
CA ASN A 195 5.61 7.93 10.94
C ASN A 195 6.38 7.22 9.82
N MET A 196 6.63 5.93 9.92
CA MET A 196 7.39 5.11 8.95
C MET A 196 8.83 5.61 8.70
N GLN A 197 9.41 6.34 9.65
CA GLN A 197 10.75 6.90 9.47
C GLN A 197 11.87 5.97 9.94
N ARG A 198 11.55 5.01 10.80
CA ARG A 198 12.53 4.03 11.26
C ARG A 198 12.68 2.93 10.21
N ASN A 199 13.82 2.25 10.24
CA ASN A 199 14.11 1.14 9.32
C ASN A 199 13.40 -0.18 9.71
N ASP A 200 12.71 -0.21 10.84
CA ASP A 200 11.89 -1.31 11.33
C ASP A 200 10.38 -1.03 11.25
N GLU A 201 9.98 0.09 10.64
CA GLU A 201 8.59 0.48 10.37
C GLU A 201 8.29 0.28 8.89
N ILE A 202 7.21 -0.44 8.55
CA ILE A 202 6.80 -0.72 7.16
C ILE A 202 5.42 -0.16 6.89
N MET A 203 5.13 0.17 5.66
CA MET A 203 3.81 0.68 5.27
C MET A 203 2.76 -0.44 5.35
N ALA A 204 1.63 -0.14 5.98
CA ALA A 204 0.46 -1.01 6.02
C ALA A 204 -0.43 -0.81 4.78
N CYS A 205 -1.23 -1.83 4.47
CA CYS A 205 -2.24 -1.81 3.43
C CYS A 205 -3.52 -2.44 3.95
N VAL A 206 -4.54 -1.62 4.23
CA VAL A 206 -5.82 -2.16 4.65
C VAL A 206 -6.54 -2.82 3.47
N LYS A 207 -7.11 -4.01 3.67
CA LYS A 207 -7.74 -4.80 2.62
C LYS A 207 -8.98 -5.57 3.12
N HIS A 208 -9.92 -5.89 2.22
CA HIS A 208 -9.99 -5.53 0.80
C HIS A 208 -11.15 -4.56 0.62
N PHE A 209 -10.88 -3.36 0.14
CA PHE A 209 -11.86 -2.27 0.07
C PHE A 209 -12.73 -2.37 -1.19
N ALA A 210 -14.02 -2.71 -1.06
CA ALA A 210 -14.69 -2.91 0.19
C ALA A 210 -15.73 -4.04 0.11
N LEU A 211 -16.18 -4.47 1.30
CA LEU A 211 -17.30 -5.40 1.47
C LEU A 211 -17.02 -6.84 1.02
N TYR A 212 -15.77 -7.24 0.87
CA TYR A 212 -15.41 -8.52 0.29
C TYR A 212 -15.92 -9.72 1.11
N GLY A 213 -15.98 -9.61 2.43
CA GLY A 213 -16.56 -10.62 3.31
C GLY A 213 -18.09 -10.75 3.29
N ALA A 214 -18.77 -9.90 2.50
CA ALA A 214 -20.23 -9.87 2.39
C ALA A 214 -20.77 -10.50 1.09
N GLY A 215 -19.90 -11.22 0.34
CA GLY A 215 -20.29 -11.84 -0.93
C GLY A 215 -21.50 -12.76 -0.80
N GLU A 216 -22.41 -12.71 -1.77
CA GLU A 216 -23.64 -13.49 -1.79
C GLU A 216 -23.37 -14.99 -1.63
N GLY A 217 -24.09 -15.61 -0.67
CA GLY A 217 -23.97 -17.03 -0.36
C GLY A 217 -22.63 -17.45 0.25
N GLY A 218 -21.83 -16.52 0.77
CA GLY A 218 -20.50 -16.79 1.30
C GLY A 218 -19.48 -17.24 0.24
N ARG A 219 -19.76 -16.93 -1.02
CA ARG A 219 -18.86 -17.28 -2.13
C ARG A 219 -17.82 -16.20 -2.35
N ASP A 220 -16.58 -16.62 -2.47
CA ASP A 220 -15.49 -15.73 -2.81
C ASP A 220 -15.69 -15.11 -4.21
N TYR A 221 -15.25 -13.88 -4.43
CA TYR A 221 -15.43 -13.09 -5.67
C TYR A 221 -16.88 -12.72 -6.01
N ASN A 222 -17.88 -13.14 -5.23
CA ASN A 222 -19.26 -12.94 -5.60
C ASN A 222 -19.75 -11.49 -5.32
N THR A 223 -20.82 -11.10 -5.98
CA THR A 223 -21.42 -9.77 -5.85
C THR A 223 -21.92 -9.49 -4.43
N VAL A 224 -21.99 -8.21 -4.10
CA VAL A 224 -22.56 -7.70 -2.85
C VAL A 224 -23.70 -6.75 -3.17
N ASP A 225 -24.88 -7.04 -2.62
CA ASP A 225 -26.06 -6.19 -2.72
C ASP A 225 -26.58 -5.87 -1.31
N MET A 226 -26.48 -4.62 -0.91
CA MET A 226 -27.01 -4.14 0.37
C MET A 226 -27.21 -2.62 0.36
N SER A 227 -28.07 -2.12 1.27
CA SER A 227 -28.25 -0.69 1.43
C SER A 227 -26.96 0.02 1.92
N ARG A 228 -26.77 1.27 1.52
CA ARG A 228 -25.63 2.10 2.00
C ARG A 228 -25.62 2.23 3.52
N GLN A 229 -26.78 2.32 4.16
CA GLN A 229 -26.87 2.35 5.62
C GLN A 229 -26.24 1.10 6.24
N ARG A 230 -26.52 -0.07 5.69
CA ARG A 230 -25.94 -1.33 6.15
C ARG A 230 -24.43 -1.38 5.88
N MET A 231 -23.99 -0.91 4.70
CA MET A 231 -22.56 -0.82 4.38
C MET A 231 -21.78 -0.05 5.46
N PHE A 232 -22.20 1.18 5.77
CA PHE A 232 -21.50 2.03 6.73
C PHE A 232 -21.60 1.52 8.17
N ASN A 233 -22.77 1.01 8.58
CA ASN A 233 -22.94 0.58 9.98
C ASN A 233 -22.28 -0.77 10.29
N GLU A 234 -22.14 -1.65 9.30
CA GLU A 234 -21.80 -3.05 9.55
C GLU A 234 -20.50 -3.52 8.89
N TYR A 235 -20.04 -2.87 7.82
CA TYR A 235 -18.91 -3.36 7.04
C TYR A 235 -17.78 -2.34 6.82
N MET A 236 -18.10 -1.06 6.78
CA MET A 236 -17.13 -0.02 6.39
C MET A 236 -16.32 0.53 7.57
N LEU A 237 -16.79 0.38 8.79
CA LEU A 237 -16.18 0.94 10.00
C LEU A 237 -14.69 0.53 10.19
N PRO A 238 -14.26 -0.73 9.96
CA PRO A 238 -12.86 -1.09 10.11
C PRO A 238 -11.92 -0.42 9.09
N TYR A 239 -12.41 -0.15 7.87
CA TYR A 239 -11.62 0.58 6.87
C TYR A 239 -11.47 2.05 7.24
N GLU A 240 -12.55 2.69 7.72
CA GLU A 240 -12.52 4.07 8.20
C GLU A 240 -11.54 4.22 9.36
N ALA A 241 -11.57 3.33 10.34
CA ALA A 241 -10.62 3.31 11.46
C ALA A 241 -9.15 3.16 10.99
N ALA A 242 -8.90 2.31 9.99
CA ALA A 242 -7.56 2.19 9.41
C ALA A 242 -7.10 3.49 8.72
N VAL A 243 -8.03 4.20 8.04
CA VAL A 243 -7.74 5.50 7.43
C VAL A 243 -7.45 6.56 8.49
N GLU A 244 -8.24 6.60 9.56
CA GLU A 244 -8.02 7.50 10.71
C GLU A 244 -6.69 7.22 11.42
N ALA A 245 -6.29 5.95 11.52
CA ALA A 245 -4.97 5.55 12.02
C ALA A 245 -3.81 5.91 11.06
N GLY A 246 -4.10 6.45 9.88
CA GLY A 246 -3.10 6.93 8.93
C GLY A 246 -2.48 5.84 8.05
N VAL A 247 -3.24 4.79 7.71
CA VAL A 247 -2.77 3.73 6.81
C VAL A 247 -2.20 4.30 5.50
N GLY A 248 -1.04 3.80 5.05
CA GLY A 248 -0.35 4.33 3.88
C GLY A 248 -0.93 3.88 2.54
N SER A 249 -1.62 2.74 2.50
CA SER A 249 -2.23 2.20 1.28
C SER A 249 -3.52 1.43 1.56
N VAL A 250 -4.33 1.29 0.52
CA VAL A 250 -5.59 0.53 0.52
C VAL A 250 -5.59 -0.42 -0.66
N MET A 251 -6.02 -1.65 -0.47
CA MET A 251 -6.18 -2.62 -1.55
C MET A 251 -7.66 -2.76 -1.93
N ALA A 252 -7.95 -2.55 -3.23
CA ALA A 252 -9.29 -2.71 -3.77
C ALA A 252 -9.70 -4.18 -3.79
N SER A 253 -10.97 -4.47 -3.50
CA SER A 253 -11.51 -5.84 -3.51
C SER A 253 -11.92 -6.32 -4.91
N PHE A 254 -12.14 -7.63 -5.04
CA PHE A 254 -12.56 -8.26 -6.30
C PHE A 254 -14.05 -8.15 -6.59
N ASN A 255 -14.89 -8.18 -5.53
CA ASN A 255 -16.33 -8.27 -5.64
C ASN A 255 -16.98 -7.04 -6.29
N GLU A 256 -18.13 -7.24 -6.83
CA GLU A 256 -19.01 -6.14 -7.23
C GLU A 256 -19.74 -5.56 -6.02
N VAL A 257 -19.90 -4.25 -6.03
CA VAL A 257 -20.76 -3.51 -5.09
C VAL A 257 -21.75 -2.70 -5.91
N ASP A 258 -23.03 -2.96 -5.70
CA ASP A 258 -24.12 -2.31 -6.46
C ASP A 258 -23.93 -2.48 -7.99
N GLY A 259 -23.54 -3.69 -8.42
CA GLY A 259 -23.31 -4.06 -9.82
C GLY A 259 -22.05 -3.46 -10.47
N VAL A 260 -21.16 -2.86 -9.69
CA VAL A 260 -19.88 -2.31 -10.18
C VAL A 260 -18.71 -2.98 -9.46
N PRO A 261 -17.74 -3.58 -10.17
CA PRO A 261 -16.53 -4.09 -9.54
C PRO A 261 -15.86 -3.03 -8.67
N ALA A 262 -15.48 -3.37 -7.44
CA ALA A 262 -14.91 -2.41 -6.50
C ALA A 262 -13.72 -1.66 -7.09
N THR A 263 -12.85 -2.34 -7.84
CA THR A 263 -11.71 -1.76 -8.56
C THR A 263 -12.10 -0.67 -9.58
N ALA A 264 -13.32 -0.70 -10.13
CA ALA A 264 -13.84 0.32 -11.05
C ALA A 264 -14.88 1.26 -10.40
N ASN A 265 -15.11 1.12 -9.09
CA ASN A 265 -16.17 1.83 -8.39
C ASN A 265 -15.68 3.19 -7.88
N LYS A 266 -15.95 4.24 -8.67
CA LYS A 266 -15.55 5.61 -8.32
C LYS A 266 -16.17 6.09 -7.01
N TRP A 267 -17.41 5.68 -6.70
CA TRP A 267 -18.04 6.06 -5.44
C TRP A 267 -17.23 5.52 -4.24
N LEU A 268 -16.78 4.26 -4.28
CA LEU A 268 -15.93 3.70 -3.24
C LEU A 268 -14.56 4.40 -3.20
N MET A 269 -13.83 4.37 -4.33
CA MET A 269 -12.41 4.74 -4.39
C MET A 269 -12.17 6.25 -4.27
N THR A 270 -13.10 7.07 -4.74
CA THR A 270 -12.94 8.53 -4.75
C THR A 270 -13.89 9.20 -3.77
N ASP A 271 -15.21 8.96 -3.88
CA ASP A 271 -16.17 9.78 -3.14
C ASP A 271 -16.17 9.42 -1.65
N VAL A 272 -16.15 8.13 -1.29
CA VAL A 272 -16.06 7.68 0.10
C VAL A 272 -14.64 7.76 0.62
N LEU A 273 -13.73 6.97 0.05
CA LEU A 273 -12.39 6.79 0.60
C LEU A 273 -11.62 8.13 0.71
N ARG A 274 -11.65 8.93 -0.34
CA ARG A 274 -10.89 10.18 -0.39
C ARG A 274 -11.73 11.40 -0.02
N GLY A 275 -12.98 11.47 -0.50
CA GLY A 275 -13.85 12.62 -0.28
C GLY A 275 -14.43 12.69 1.12
N GLN A 276 -14.90 11.58 1.67
CA GLN A 276 -15.51 11.55 3.01
C GLN A 276 -14.48 11.28 4.11
N TRP A 277 -13.59 10.32 3.94
CA TRP A 277 -12.61 9.91 4.96
C TRP A 277 -11.25 10.60 4.84
N GLY A 278 -11.00 11.35 3.76
CA GLY A 278 -9.77 12.13 3.60
C GLY A 278 -8.51 11.27 3.38
N PHE A 279 -8.62 10.06 2.87
CA PHE A 279 -7.48 9.18 2.62
C PHE A 279 -6.46 9.82 1.67
N ASN A 280 -5.22 9.93 2.11
CA ASN A 280 -4.11 10.58 1.39
C ASN A 280 -3.02 9.63 0.88
N GLY A 281 -3.20 8.31 1.07
CA GLY A 281 -2.30 7.30 0.53
C GLY A 281 -2.66 6.90 -0.89
N PHE A 282 -2.14 5.78 -1.35
CA PHE A 282 -2.46 5.23 -2.67
C PHE A 282 -3.34 3.97 -2.58
N VAL A 283 -4.08 3.71 -3.65
CA VAL A 283 -4.90 2.50 -3.81
C VAL A 283 -4.18 1.56 -4.78
N VAL A 284 -3.97 0.32 -4.35
CA VAL A 284 -3.49 -0.79 -5.17
C VAL A 284 -4.64 -1.75 -5.47
N THR A 285 -4.63 -2.42 -6.63
CA THR A 285 -5.56 -3.53 -6.88
C THR A 285 -5.18 -4.74 -6.05
N ASP A 286 -6.10 -5.68 -5.87
CA ASP A 286 -5.74 -7.05 -5.52
C ASP A 286 -5.06 -7.74 -6.70
N TYR A 287 -4.56 -8.96 -6.49
CA TYR A 287 -3.84 -9.76 -7.48
C TYR A 287 -4.66 -9.94 -8.76
N THR A 288 -4.15 -9.45 -9.90
CA THR A 288 -4.86 -9.42 -11.19
C THR A 288 -6.21 -8.66 -11.20
N GLY A 289 -6.49 -7.80 -10.22
CA GLY A 289 -7.79 -7.18 -10.03
C GLY A 289 -8.28 -6.31 -11.20
N ILE A 290 -7.38 -5.82 -12.08
CA ILE A 290 -7.79 -5.15 -13.32
C ILE A 290 -8.27 -6.16 -14.35
N SER A 291 -7.53 -7.24 -14.59
CA SER A 291 -7.91 -8.25 -15.58
C SER A 291 -9.13 -9.06 -15.16
N GLU A 292 -9.34 -9.27 -13.86
CA GLU A 292 -10.58 -9.90 -13.33
C GLU A 292 -11.86 -9.18 -13.79
N MET A 293 -11.82 -7.87 -13.96
CA MET A 293 -12.98 -7.13 -14.47
C MET A 293 -13.39 -7.49 -15.91
N ILE A 294 -12.52 -8.14 -16.67
CA ILE A 294 -12.85 -8.67 -18.01
C ILE A 294 -13.87 -9.79 -17.88
N ASP A 295 -13.68 -10.67 -16.90
CA ASP A 295 -14.58 -11.81 -16.64
C ASP A 295 -15.93 -11.34 -16.09
N HIS A 296 -15.98 -10.16 -15.45
CA HIS A 296 -17.24 -9.47 -15.11
C HIS A 296 -17.94 -8.81 -16.33
N GLY A 297 -17.40 -8.95 -17.53
CA GLY A 297 -18.00 -8.41 -18.75
C GLY A 297 -17.89 -6.89 -18.92
N ILE A 298 -16.99 -6.23 -18.18
CA ILE A 298 -16.83 -4.77 -18.21
C ILE A 298 -16.20 -4.27 -19.51
N GLY A 299 -15.36 -5.08 -20.15
CA GLY A 299 -14.73 -4.75 -21.43
C GLY A 299 -13.35 -5.39 -21.61
N ASP A 300 -12.61 -4.93 -22.61
CA ASP A 300 -11.23 -5.35 -22.85
C ASP A 300 -10.25 -4.75 -21.83
N LEU A 301 -9.00 -5.23 -21.85
CA LEU A 301 -7.96 -4.79 -20.91
C LEU A 301 -7.76 -3.27 -20.90
N GLN A 302 -7.87 -2.60 -22.05
CA GLN A 302 -7.75 -1.15 -22.13
C GLN A 302 -8.93 -0.45 -21.42
N THR A 303 -10.13 -0.96 -21.62
CA THR A 303 -11.36 -0.42 -21.01
C THR A 303 -11.34 -0.56 -19.50
N VAL A 304 -11.03 -1.76 -18.99
CA VAL A 304 -10.99 -2.00 -17.53
C VAL A 304 -9.87 -1.23 -16.86
N SER A 305 -8.70 -1.10 -17.48
CA SER A 305 -7.59 -0.28 -16.98
C SER A 305 -7.97 1.20 -16.89
N ALA A 306 -8.62 1.73 -17.93
CA ALA A 306 -9.08 3.12 -17.92
C ALA A 306 -10.15 3.36 -16.85
N ARG A 307 -11.06 2.41 -16.63
CA ARG A 307 -12.06 2.50 -15.55
C ARG A 307 -11.44 2.48 -14.17
N ALA A 308 -10.46 1.60 -13.93
CA ALA A 308 -9.77 1.49 -12.65
C ALA A 308 -9.06 2.79 -12.26
N ILE A 309 -8.21 3.33 -13.13
CA ILE A 309 -7.47 4.57 -12.82
C ILE A 309 -8.42 5.78 -12.69
N ASN A 310 -9.45 5.87 -13.50
CA ASN A 310 -10.47 6.94 -13.41
C ASN A 310 -11.35 6.81 -12.15
N ALA A 311 -11.49 5.61 -11.60
CA ALA A 311 -12.16 5.40 -10.32
C ALA A 311 -11.31 5.84 -9.12
N GLY A 312 -9.99 5.93 -9.26
CA GLY A 312 -9.08 6.35 -8.19
C GLY A 312 -8.08 5.29 -7.74
N VAL A 313 -7.96 4.18 -8.49
CA VAL A 313 -6.90 3.18 -8.30
C VAL A 313 -5.58 3.74 -8.84
N ASP A 314 -4.52 3.63 -8.05
CA ASP A 314 -3.22 4.23 -8.35
C ASP A 314 -2.16 3.20 -8.79
N MET A 315 -2.28 1.93 -8.40
CA MET A 315 -1.29 0.89 -8.69
C MET A 315 -1.96 -0.43 -9.11
N ASP A 316 -1.42 -1.05 -10.15
CA ASP A 316 -1.88 -2.29 -10.74
C ASP A 316 -1.00 -3.46 -10.27
N MET A 317 -1.58 -4.35 -9.48
CA MET A 317 -0.91 -5.58 -9.05
C MET A 317 -1.07 -6.67 -10.10
N VAL A 318 0.03 -6.97 -10.78
CA VAL A 318 0.25 -8.13 -11.67
C VAL A 318 -0.49 -8.13 -13.01
N SER A 319 -1.63 -7.45 -13.16
CA SER A 319 -2.39 -7.46 -14.43
C SER A 319 -1.60 -6.91 -15.63
N GLU A 320 -0.59 -6.05 -15.39
CA GLU A 320 0.12 -5.28 -16.42
C GLU A 320 -0.82 -4.46 -17.33
N GLY A 321 -2.05 -4.22 -16.89
CA GLY A 321 -3.06 -3.48 -17.61
C GLY A 321 -2.67 -2.01 -17.80
N PHE A 322 -2.16 -1.38 -16.72
CA PHE A 322 -1.72 0.01 -16.79
C PHE A 322 -0.52 0.18 -17.71
N VAL A 323 0.52 -0.62 -17.55
CA VAL A 323 1.75 -0.49 -18.36
C VAL A 323 1.49 -0.80 -19.83
N SER A 324 0.54 -1.68 -20.13
CA SER A 324 0.22 -2.10 -21.49
C SER A 324 -0.72 -1.14 -22.23
N THR A 325 -1.61 -0.43 -21.52
CA THR A 325 -2.75 0.25 -22.17
C THR A 325 -2.87 1.73 -21.91
N LEU A 326 -2.34 2.27 -20.77
CA LEU A 326 -2.60 3.66 -20.38
C LEU A 326 -2.04 4.69 -21.37
N LYS A 327 -0.89 4.44 -21.98
CA LYS A 327 -0.35 5.35 -22.98
C LYS A 327 -1.33 5.57 -24.14
N LYS A 328 -1.90 4.48 -24.65
CA LYS A 328 -2.93 4.52 -25.70
C LYS A 328 -4.21 5.19 -25.19
N SER A 329 -4.64 4.85 -23.97
CA SER A 329 -5.85 5.44 -23.36
C SER A 329 -5.73 6.96 -23.20
N ILE A 330 -4.53 7.49 -22.89
CA ILE A 330 -4.27 8.93 -22.83
C ILE A 330 -4.34 9.57 -24.22
N GLN A 331 -3.74 8.94 -25.22
CA GLN A 331 -3.80 9.42 -26.61
C GLN A 331 -5.22 9.48 -27.17
N GLU A 332 -6.07 8.55 -26.75
CA GLU A 332 -7.49 8.47 -27.14
C GLU A 332 -8.41 9.31 -26.24
N GLY A 333 -7.87 10.03 -25.25
CA GLY A 333 -8.66 10.86 -24.33
C GLY A 333 -9.53 10.08 -23.32
N LYS A 334 -9.32 8.77 -23.16
CA LYS A 334 -10.04 7.92 -22.18
C LYS A 334 -9.53 8.14 -20.76
N VAL A 335 -8.27 8.56 -20.61
CA VAL A 335 -7.62 8.89 -19.34
C VAL A 335 -6.91 10.22 -19.50
N SER A 336 -7.04 11.13 -18.53
CA SER A 336 -6.36 12.40 -18.57
C SER A 336 -4.91 12.31 -18.07
N MET A 337 -4.05 13.23 -18.53
CA MET A 337 -2.71 13.37 -17.96
C MET A 337 -2.74 13.77 -16.48
N GLU A 338 -3.76 14.47 -16.04
CA GLU A 338 -3.96 14.84 -14.64
C GLU A 338 -4.22 13.61 -13.79
N THR A 339 -5.08 12.68 -14.25
CA THR A 339 -5.35 11.40 -13.58
C THR A 339 -4.06 10.59 -13.43
N LEU A 340 -3.27 10.43 -14.51
CA LEU A 340 -1.97 9.76 -14.44
C LEU A 340 -1.01 10.44 -13.46
N ASN A 341 -0.90 11.77 -13.52
CA ASN A 341 -0.03 12.52 -12.64
C ASN A 341 -0.43 12.36 -11.17
N THR A 342 -1.72 12.37 -10.89
CA THR A 342 -2.24 12.18 -9.52
C THR A 342 -1.89 10.80 -8.98
N ALA A 343 -2.11 9.74 -9.74
CA ALA A 343 -1.76 8.38 -9.33
C ALA A 343 -0.24 8.22 -9.11
N CYS A 344 0.57 8.69 -10.06
CA CYS A 344 2.03 8.65 -9.95
C CYS A 344 2.52 9.42 -8.72
N ARG A 345 2.00 10.62 -8.46
CA ARG A 345 2.34 11.44 -7.29
C ARG A 345 2.14 10.67 -5.99
N ARG A 346 1.01 10.02 -5.80
CA ARG A 346 0.71 9.25 -4.57
C ARG A 346 1.71 8.13 -4.30
N ILE A 347 2.15 7.44 -5.34
CA ILE A 347 3.20 6.42 -5.22
C ILE A 347 4.55 7.04 -4.82
N LEU A 348 4.91 8.18 -5.42
CA LEU A 348 6.14 8.89 -5.08
C LEU A 348 6.11 9.47 -3.66
N GLU A 349 4.95 9.96 -3.20
CA GLU A 349 4.75 10.42 -1.82
C GLU A 349 4.92 9.28 -0.80
N ALA A 350 4.39 8.08 -1.09
CA ALA A 350 4.60 6.91 -0.26
C ALA A 350 6.09 6.55 -0.13
N LYS A 351 6.82 6.55 -1.24
CA LYS A 351 8.28 6.33 -1.25
C LYS A 351 9.04 7.40 -0.47
N TYR A 352 8.60 8.65 -0.56
CA TYR A 352 9.19 9.75 0.18
C TYR A 352 8.95 9.62 1.69
N LYS A 353 7.71 9.32 2.11
CA LYS A 353 7.35 9.09 3.51
C LYS A 353 8.12 7.92 4.13
N LEU A 354 8.38 6.88 3.35
CA LEU A 354 9.22 5.75 3.75
C LEU A 354 10.72 6.12 3.82
N GLY A 355 11.14 7.32 3.37
CA GLY A 355 12.54 7.75 3.37
C GLY A 355 13.41 7.10 2.29
N LEU A 356 12.81 6.45 1.29
CA LEU A 356 13.54 5.72 0.26
C LEU A 356 14.34 6.63 -0.68
N PHE A 357 13.94 7.89 -0.85
CA PHE A 357 14.71 8.86 -1.62
C PHE A 357 15.96 9.38 -0.89
N ASP A 358 15.99 9.29 0.44
CA ASP A 358 17.17 9.64 1.23
C ASP A 358 18.13 8.46 1.34
N ASN A 359 17.57 7.27 1.55
CA ASN A 359 18.32 6.03 1.59
C ASN A 359 17.50 4.91 0.92
N PRO A 360 17.75 4.62 -0.36
CA PRO A 360 17.03 3.57 -1.08
C PRO A 360 17.29 2.16 -0.50
N TYR A 361 18.34 2.00 0.26
CA TYR A 361 18.73 0.74 0.92
C TYR A 361 18.35 0.70 2.41
N LYS A 362 17.42 1.55 2.84
CA LYS A 362 17.01 1.69 4.25
C LYS A 362 16.61 0.36 4.90
N TYR A 363 16.01 -0.53 4.12
CA TYR A 363 15.54 -1.85 4.56
C TYR A 363 16.50 -3.00 4.17
N CYS A 364 17.72 -2.68 3.71
CA CYS A 364 18.67 -3.71 3.25
C CYS A 364 19.97 -3.69 4.02
#